data_59d25dd46676271f3d60ef642b733c9a
#
_entry.id   59d25dd46676271f3d60ef642b733c9a
#
_cell.length_a   1.000
_cell.length_b   1.000
_cell.length_c   1.000
_cell.angle_alpha   90.00
_cell.angle_beta   90.00
_cell.angle_gamma   90.00
#
_symmetry.space_group_name_H-M   'P 1'
#
loop_
_entity.id
_entity.type
_entity.pdbx_description
1 polymer ?
#
loop_
_entity_poly.entity_id
_entity_poly.type
_entity_poly.pdbx_seq_one_letter_code
_entity_poly.pdbx_strand_id
1 'polypeptide(L)'
;MSVLSLTKANFSTVLESERPVLIDFYADWCGPCRMVSPIVDEIAKEHPEYLVAKVNVDAEDALAAEFRVTSIPTLVVMKGGRIVSQNAGYRPKAQILALLEQA
;
A
#
# COMPACT_ATOMS: atom_id res chain seq x y z
N MET A 1 14.72 1.45 -3.03
CA MET A 1 14.55 1.20 -3.95
C MET A 1 13.15 0.98 -4.36
N SER A 2 12.59 0.02 -4.40
CA SER A 2 11.45 -0.08 -5.25
C SER A 2 10.23 -0.55 -4.51
N VAL A 3 9.14 -0.53 -5.24
CA VAL A 3 7.85 -0.96 -4.72
C VAL A 3 7.73 -2.47 -4.97
N LEU A 4 7.38 -3.20 -3.93
CA LEU A 4 7.15 -4.63 -4.03
C LEU A 4 5.80 -4.88 -4.70
N SER A 5 5.80 -5.69 -5.75
CA SER A 5 4.55 -6.13 -6.35
C SER A 5 4.02 -7.28 -5.49
N LEU A 6 3.00 -6.98 -4.72
CA LEU A 6 2.50 -7.90 -3.70
C LEU A 6 1.47 -8.85 -4.28
N THR A 7 1.67 -10.13 -4.03
CA THR A 7 0.77 -11.19 -4.47
C THR A 7 0.48 -12.09 -3.27
N LYS A 8 -0.46 -12.99 -3.47
CA LYS A 8 -0.75 -13.98 -2.45
C LYS A 8 0.50 -14.80 -2.11
N ALA A 9 1.35 -15.06 -3.11
CA ALA A 9 2.53 -15.89 -2.93
C ALA A 9 3.59 -15.24 -2.04
N ASN A 10 3.73 -13.92 -2.06
CA ASN A 10 4.76 -13.22 -1.28
C ASN A 10 4.20 -12.38 -0.14
N PHE A 11 2.93 -12.57 0.20
CA PHE A 11 2.27 -11.77 1.23
C PHE A 11 2.92 -11.90 2.60
N SER A 12 3.57 -13.04 2.88
CA SER A 12 4.27 -13.24 4.14
C SER A 12 5.37 -12.19 4.37
N THR A 13 5.97 -11.67 3.30
CA THR A 13 6.98 -10.62 3.40
C THR A 13 6.44 -9.40 4.16
N VAL A 14 5.18 -9.05 3.89
CA VAL A 14 4.53 -7.91 4.55
C VAL A 14 4.20 -8.26 6.00
N LEU A 15 3.69 -9.47 6.23
CA LEU A 15 3.30 -9.89 7.59
C LEU A 15 4.49 -9.97 8.53
N GLU A 16 5.66 -10.32 8.02
CA GLU A 16 6.87 -10.51 8.82
C GLU A 16 7.72 -9.26 8.93
N SER A 17 7.34 -8.18 8.27
CA SER A 17 8.13 -6.96 8.26
C SER A 17 8.14 -6.29 9.62
N GLU A 18 9.35 -5.92 10.06
CA GLU A 18 9.51 -5.11 11.27
C GLU A 18 9.39 -3.62 10.96
N ARG A 19 9.47 -3.27 9.67
CA ARG A 19 9.30 -1.88 9.22
C ARG A 19 7.82 -1.60 9.03
N PRO A 20 7.39 -0.34 9.18
CA PRO A 20 6.04 0.00 8.75
C PRO A 20 5.86 -0.29 7.26
N VAL A 21 4.69 -0.76 6.89
CA VAL A 21 4.38 -1.19 5.52
C VAL A 21 3.28 -0.30 4.97
N LEU A 22 3.48 0.17 3.74
CA LEU A 22 2.45 0.87 2.98
C LEU A 22 2.03 -0.03 1.83
N ILE A 23 0.73 -0.30 1.72
CA ILE A 23 0.18 -1.09 0.61
C ILE A 23 -0.79 -0.22 -0.17
N ASP A 24 -0.56 -0.11 -1.48
CA ASP A 24 -1.41 0.63 -2.40
C ASP A 24 -2.22 -0.36 -3.23
N PHE A 25 -3.53 -0.45 -2.96
CA PHE A 25 -4.45 -1.26 -3.75
C PHE A 25 -4.95 -0.42 -4.92
N TYR A 26 -4.70 -0.88 -6.14
CA TYR A 26 -4.95 -0.11 -7.35
C TYR A 26 -5.45 -0.98 -8.49
N ALA A 27 -5.89 -0.32 -9.57
CA ALA A 27 -6.14 -0.96 -10.85
C ALA A 27 -5.64 -0.04 -11.97
N ASP A 28 -5.29 -0.64 -13.11
CA ASP A 28 -4.74 0.13 -14.23
C ASP A 28 -5.73 1.13 -14.81
N TRP A 29 -7.02 0.81 -14.74
CA TRP A 29 -8.09 1.65 -15.30
C TRP A 29 -8.51 2.78 -14.35
N CYS A 30 -7.96 2.86 -13.18
CA CYS A 30 -8.39 3.78 -12.13
C CYS A 30 -7.67 5.12 -12.25
N GLY A 31 -8.41 6.18 -12.54
CA GLY A 31 -7.84 7.52 -12.66
C GLY A 31 -7.17 8.03 -11.39
N PRO A 32 -7.88 8.05 -10.24
CA PRO A 32 -7.25 8.49 -8.98
C PRO A 32 -6.05 7.66 -8.57
N CYS A 33 -6.02 6.38 -8.92
CA CYS A 33 -4.86 5.54 -8.64
C CYS A 33 -3.61 6.05 -9.34
N ARG A 34 -3.77 6.61 -10.54
CA ARG A 34 -2.64 7.16 -11.30
C ARG A 34 -2.06 8.40 -10.66
N MET A 35 -2.84 9.10 -9.85
CA MET A 35 -2.36 10.26 -9.10
C MET A 35 -1.60 9.84 -7.84
N VAL A 36 -1.99 8.73 -7.24
CA VAL A 36 -1.37 8.21 -6.03
C VAL A 36 -0.07 7.46 -6.36
N SER A 37 -0.04 6.76 -7.48
CA SER A 37 1.07 5.87 -7.84
C SER A 37 2.44 6.56 -7.81
N PRO A 38 2.61 7.75 -8.42
CA PRO A 38 3.91 8.43 -8.36
C PRO A 38 4.32 8.81 -6.93
N ILE A 39 3.33 9.16 -6.10
CA ILE A 39 3.59 9.51 -4.70
C ILE A 39 4.11 8.29 -3.95
N VAL A 40 3.47 7.15 -4.15
CA VAL A 40 3.87 5.89 -3.51
C VAL A 40 5.29 5.49 -3.96
N ASP A 41 5.57 5.62 -5.25
CA ASP A 41 6.91 5.32 -5.79
C ASP A 41 7.95 6.25 -5.19
N GLU A 42 7.62 7.52 -5.01
CA GLU A 42 8.52 8.50 -4.43
C GLU A 42 8.82 8.19 -2.97
N ILE A 43 7.79 7.81 -2.20
CA ILE A 43 7.98 7.40 -0.81
C ILE A 43 8.90 6.19 -0.73
N ALA A 44 8.70 5.19 -1.58
CA ALA A 44 9.55 4.00 -1.60
C ALA A 44 11.01 4.37 -1.84
N LYS A 45 11.25 5.33 -2.70
CA LYS A 45 12.59 5.75 -3.09
C LYS A 45 13.26 6.57 -1.99
N GLU A 46 12.50 7.45 -1.34
CA GLU A 46 13.05 8.40 -0.37
C GLU A 46 13.09 7.86 1.05
N HIS A 47 12.29 6.83 1.34
CA HIS A 47 12.11 6.33 2.71
C HIS A 47 12.36 4.82 2.80
N PRO A 48 13.65 4.41 2.77
CA PRO A 48 13.96 2.98 2.86
C PRO A 48 13.59 2.36 4.21
N GLU A 49 13.27 3.18 5.20
CA GLU A 49 12.77 2.69 6.48
C GLU A 49 11.37 2.08 6.38
N TYR A 50 10.66 2.32 5.29
CA TYR A 50 9.33 1.75 5.06
C TYR A 50 9.37 0.68 3.97
N LEU A 51 8.58 -0.36 4.15
CA LEU A 51 8.35 -1.35 3.10
C LEU A 51 7.12 -0.91 2.31
N VAL A 52 7.30 -0.66 1.03
CA VAL A 52 6.22 -0.15 0.17
C VAL A 52 5.84 -1.22 -0.84
N ALA A 53 4.55 -1.50 -0.92
CA ALA A 53 4.02 -2.56 -1.79
C ALA A 53 2.79 -2.06 -2.54
N LYS A 54 2.52 -2.68 -3.68
CA LYS A 54 1.32 -2.42 -4.49
C LYS A 54 0.61 -3.72 -4.77
N VAL A 55 -0.72 -3.68 -4.77
CA VAL A 55 -1.58 -4.80 -5.12
C VAL A 55 -2.49 -4.38 -6.26
N ASN A 56 -2.40 -5.07 -7.39
CA ASN A 56 -3.35 -4.89 -8.48
C ASN A 56 -4.60 -5.71 -8.14
N VAL A 57 -5.71 -5.03 -7.89
CA VAL A 57 -6.92 -5.70 -7.42
C VAL A 57 -7.54 -6.63 -8.48
N ASP A 58 -7.26 -6.38 -9.76
CA ASP A 58 -7.76 -7.24 -10.82
C ASP A 58 -6.99 -8.55 -10.90
N ALA A 59 -5.70 -8.51 -10.57
CA ALA A 59 -4.85 -9.70 -10.57
C ALA A 59 -4.91 -10.45 -9.23
N GLU A 60 -5.13 -9.73 -8.14
CA GLU A 60 -5.09 -10.28 -6.77
C GLU A 60 -6.40 -10.00 -6.05
N ASP A 61 -7.50 -10.47 -6.65
CA ASP A 61 -8.82 -10.21 -6.09
C ASP A 61 -9.02 -10.84 -4.70
N ALA A 62 -8.36 -11.95 -4.44
CA ALA A 62 -8.44 -12.60 -3.12
C ALA A 62 -7.81 -11.73 -2.03
N LEU A 63 -6.66 -11.11 -2.32
CA LEU A 63 -6.04 -10.19 -1.37
C LEU A 63 -6.90 -8.97 -1.13
N ALA A 64 -7.47 -8.41 -2.20
CA ALA A 64 -8.36 -7.27 -2.07
C ALA A 64 -9.56 -7.60 -1.19
N ALA A 65 -10.12 -8.80 -1.36
CA ALA A 65 -11.25 -9.25 -0.55
C ALA A 65 -10.85 -9.43 0.91
N GLU A 66 -9.66 -9.97 1.17
CA GLU A 66 -9.18 -10.13 2.54
C GLU A 66 -9.08 -8.80 3.27
N PHE A 67 -8.64 -7.77 2.59
CA PHE A 67 -8.54 -6.42 3.16
C PHE A 67 -9.85 -5.64 3.06
N ARG A 68 -10.91 -6.26 2.52
CA ARG A 68 -12.23 -5.62 2.35
C ARG A 68 -12.15 -4.33 1.55
N VAL A 69 -11.33 -4.35 0.51
CA VAL A 69 -11.18 -3.20 -0.39
C VAL A 69 -12.41 -3.14 -1.28
N THR A 70 -13.19 -2.06 -1.15
CA THR A 70 -14.40 -1.86 -1.93
C THR A 70 -14.27 -0.71 -2.92
N SER A 71 -13.27 0.13 -2.75
CA SER A 71 -12.99 1.22 -3.69
C SER A 71 -11.49 1.41 -3.78
N ILE A 72 -11.03 1.97 -4.88
CA ILE A 72 -9.61 2.19 -5.13
C ILE A 72 -9.36 3.63 -5.55
N PRO A 73 -8.20 4.16 -5.21
CA PRO A 73 -7.13 3.51 -4.46
C PRO A 73 -7.50 3.32 -2.99
N THR A 74 -6.98 2.28 -2.37
CA THR A 74 -7.04 2.12 -0.93
C THR A 74 -5.62 1.98 -0.42
N LEU A 75 -5.28 2.80 0.56
CA LEU A 75 -3.95 2.80 1.16
C LEU A 75 -4.03 2.16 2.54
N VAL A 76 -3.25 1.12 2.73
CA VAL A 76 -3.20 0.39 4.00
C VAL A 76 -1.82 0.55 4.60
N VAL A 77 -1.78 0.90 5.88
CA VAL A 77 -0.53 0.91 6.65
C VAL A 77 -0.58 -0.23 7.64
N MET A 78 0.47 -1.04 7.64
CA MET A 78 0.59 -2.17 8.55
C MET A 78 1.87 -2.07 9.33
N LYS A 79 1.87 -2.67 10.52
CA LYS A 79 3.09 -2.86 11.29
C LYS A 79 2.93 -4.07 12.19
N GLY A 80 3.97 -4.90 12.24
CA GLY A 80 3.93 -6.08 13.08
C GLY A 80 2.84 -7.07 12.69
N GLY A 81 2.51 -7.13 11.40
CA GLY A 81 1.48 -8.02 10.90
C GLY A 81 0.06 -7.53 11.13
N ARG A 82 -0.12 -6.29 11.56
CA ARG A 82 -1.44 -5.72 11.86
C ARG A 82 -1.71 -4.49 11.03
N ILE A 83 -2.99 -4.29 10.68
CA ILE A 83 -3.43 -3.07 10.00
C ILE A 83 -3.48 -1.95 11.03
N VAL A 84 -2.72 -0.89 10.78
CA VAL A 84 -2.71 0.31 11.61
C VAL A 84 -3.71 1.33 11.10
N SER A 85 -3.81 1.49 9.78
CA SER A 85 -4.80 2.36 9.17
C SER A 85 -5.16 1.87 7.78
N GLN A 86 -6.36 2.21 7.33
CA GLN A 86 -6.84 1.84 5.99
C GLN A 86 -7.75 2.96 5.51
N ASN A 87 -7.38 3.60 4.41
CA ASN A 87 -8.07 4.76 3.89
C ASN A 87 -8.28 4.64 2.39
N ALA A 88 -9.51 4.85 1.94
CA ALA A 88 -9.83 4.88 0.52
C ALA A 88 -9.67 6.28 -0.03
N GLY A 89 -9.29 6.37 -1.29
CA GLY A 89 -9.21 7.62 -2.03
C GLY A 89 -7.81 8.22 -2.05
N TYR A 90 -7.67 9.25 -2.87
CA TYR A 90 -6.42 9.97 -3.01
C TYR A 90 -6.02 10.66 -1.71
N ARG A 91 -4.73 10.62 -1.41
CA ARG A 91 -4.14 11.38 -0.30
C ARG A 91 -2.84 12.02 -0.78
N PRO A 92 -2.57 13.27 -0.42
CA PRO A 92 -1.27 13.87 -0.73
C PRO A 92 -0.15 13.21 0.09
N LYS A 93 1.06 13.36 -0.40
CA LYS A 93 2.24 12.70 0.16
C LYS A 93 2.39 12.96 1.66
N ALA A 94 2.21 14.19 2.10
CA ALA A 94 2.39 14.54 3.52
C ALA A 94 1.44 13.74 4.42
N GLN A 95 0.21 13.52 3.97
CA GLN A 95 -0.76 12.75 4.75
C GLN A 95 -0.39 11.27 4.80
N ILE A 96 0.10 10.72 3.69
CA ILE A 96 0.53 9.33 3.66
C ILE A 96 1.73 9.12 4.59
N LEU A 97 2.69 10.04 4.54
CA LEU A 97 3.84 9.97 5.44
C LEU A 97 3.42 10.07 6.91
N ALA A 98 2.44 10.91 7.20
CA ALA A 98 1.93 11.03 8.58
C ALA A 98 1.34 9.71 9.07
N LEU A 99 0.61 9.00 8.20
CA LEU A 99 0.05 7.70 8.56
C LEU A 99 1.16 6.68 8.85
N LEU A 100 2.22 6.70 8.06
CA LEU A 100 3.36 5.82 8.26
C LEU A 100 4.13 6.15 9.55
N GLU A 101 4.26 7.42 9.85
CA GLU A 101 4.96 7.87 11.06
C GLU A 101 4.22 7.50 12.34
N GLN A 102 2.92 7.33 12.25
CA GLN A 102 2.09 6.95 13.39
C GLN A 102 2.08 5.43 13.64
N ALA A 103 2.64 4.68 12.73
CA ALA A 103 2.63 3.22 12.84
C ALA A 103 3.59 2.69 13.90
#